data_cc65c8f229ac719758601224ad4860a3
#
_entry.id   cc65c8f229ac719758601224ad4860a3
#
_cell.length_a   1.000
_cell.length_b   1.000
_cell.length_c   1.000
_cell.angle_alpha   90.00
_cell.angle_beta   90.00
_cell.angle_gamma   90.00
#
_symmetry.space_group_name_H-M   'P 1'
#
loop_
_entity.id
_entity.type
_entity.pdbx_description
1 polymer ?
#
loop_
_entity_poly.entity_id
_entity_poly.type
_entity_poly.pdbx_seq_one_letter_code
_entity_poly.pdbx_strand_id
1 'polypeptide(L)'
;MTKFFALTKLFFKEHYRSERKGDGKRNRQWIAFAIVGVYFLFILSSLAYSLYQLGGYCSLNAPEKAEQVIAMLVTVTQALILLFGFRTVLNVLYSNKDSSQLLYLPVSPVQTFFARFLVIYVEEVLYAVVGGLFLILPFGIGYGAEWSFFVTLLPVMLFLPVLPLTLACILAIPANWFVSLFKKKSFLGIIVAMLGFAIVFGG
;
A
#
# COMPACT_ATOMS: atom_id res chain seq x y z
N MET A 1 18.81 4.29 -22.10
CA MET A 1 18.76 3.68 -20.74
C MET A 1 19.11 4.67 -19.62
N THR A 2 20.13 5.51 -19.76
CA THR A 2 20.56 6.50 -18.74
C THR A 2 19.47 7.49 -18.28
N LYS A 3 18.60 7.96 -19.21
CA LYS A 3 17.53 8.93 -18.89
C LYS A 3 16.44 8.32 -17.99
N PHE A 4 16.06 7.05 -18.20
CA PHE A 4 15.07 6.36 -17.38
C PHE A 4 15.55 6.16 -15.95
N PHE A 5 16.79 5.70 -15.74
CA PHE A 5 17.38 5.56 -14.41
C PHE A 5 17.51 6.90 -13.68
N ALA A 6 17.89 7.97 -14.39
CA ALA A 6 17.95 9.30 -13.80
C ALA A 6 16.58 9.79 -13.34
N LEU A 7 15.54 9.53 -14.14
CA LEU A 7 14.15 9.88 -13.83
C LEU A 7 13.62 9.11 -12.63
N THR A 8 13.84 7.79 -12.59
CA THR A 8 13.45 6.95 -11.44
C THR A 8 14.15 7.40 -10.16
N LYS A 9 15.46 7.69 -10.22
CA LYS A 9 16.22 8.21 -9.08
C LYS A 9 15.70 9.57 -8.60
N LEU A 10 15.25 10.43 -9.50
CA LEU A 10 14.69 11.74 -9.18
C LEU A 10 13.34 11.59 -8.49
N PHE A 11 12.46 10.73 -8.98
CA PHE A 11 11.17 10.44 -8.33
C PHE A 11 11.33 9.79 -6.96
N PHE A 12 12.25 8.84 -6.81
CA PHE A 12 12.61 8.32 -5.49
C PHE A 12 13.04 9.43 -4.54
N LYS A 13 13.95 10.29 -4.99
CA LYS A 13 14.46 11.40 -4.16
C LYS A 13 13.36 12.40 -3.80
N GLU A 14 12.44 12.72 -4.70
CA GLU A 14 11.31 13.62 -4.43
C GLU A 14 10.29 13.00 -3.50
N HIS A 15 9.92 11.74 -3.71
CA HIS A 15 8.98 11.02 -2.85
C HIS A 15 9.46 11.01 -1.40
N TYR A 16 10.70 10.61 -1.15
CA TYR A 16 11.29 10.60 0.19
C TYR A 16 11.65 11.99 0.75
N ARG A 17 11.85 13.01 -0.11
CA ARG A 17 12.12 14.38 0.35
C ARG A 17 10.86 15.14 0.73
N SER A 18 9.73 14.83 0.10
CA SER A 18 8.43 15.46 0.44
C SER A 18 7.98 15.11 1.85
N GLU A 19 8.31 13.91 2.34
CA GLU A 19 8.03 13.50 3.72
C GLU A 19 8.92 14.21 4.77
N ARG A 20 10.07 14.76 4.38
CA ARG A 20 11.04 15.40 5.31
C ARG A 20 10.77 16.88 5.64
N LYS A 21 9.85 17.56 4.97
CA LYS A 21 9.58 18.99 5.19
C LYS A 21 8.53 19.26 6.27
N GLY A 22 8.82 18.86 7.50
CA GLY A 22 8.04 19.19 8.70
C GLY A 22 8.95 19.65 9.84
N ASP A 23 9.62 20.79 9.67
CA ASP A 23 10.54 21.32 10.68
C ASP A 23 9.81 22.24 11.66
N GLY A 24 9.96 21.96 12.96
CA GLY A 24 9.66 22.89 14.04
C GLY A 24 9.14 22.29 15.36
N LYS A 25 8.54 21.08 15.37
CA LYS A 25 8.09 20.40 16.61
C LYS A 25 8.74 19.02 16.79
N ARG A 26 9.98 18.88 16.38
CA ARG A 26 10.67 17.61 16.11
C ARG A 26 10.78 16.64 17.30
N ASN A 27 11.10 17.10 18.50
CA ASN A 27 11.36 16.17 19.61
C ASN A 27 10.08 15.49 20.16
N ARG A 28 8.98 16.22 20.31
CA ARG A 28 7.72 15.67 20.83
C ARG A 28 7.04 14.73 19.83
N GLN A 29 7.18 15.02 18.55
CA GLN A 29 6.65 14.17 17.48
C GLN A 29 7.42 12.85 17.36
N TRP A 30 8.76 12.87 17.49
CA TRP A 30 9.57 11.67 17.46
C TRP A 30 9.25 10.70 18.60
N ILE A 31 8.98 11.22 19.80
CA ILE A 31 8.56 10.39 20.95
C ILE A 31 7.19 9.76 20.66
N ALA A 32 6.24 10.53 20.12
CA ALA A 32 4.93 9.99 19.74
C ALA A 32 5.04 8.91 18.65
N PHE A 33 5.85 9.14 17.60
CA PHE A 33 6.11 8.14 16.57
C PHE A 33 6.82 6.90 17.11
N ALA A 34 7.75 7.05 18.05
CA ALA A 34 8.41 5.93 18.69
C ALA A 34 7.42 5.08 19.52
N ILE A 35 6.55 5.73 20.30
CA ILE A 35 5.51 5.02 21.10
C ILE A 35 4.55 4.27 20.17
N VAL A 36 4.05 4.92 19.12
CA VAL A 36 3.17 4.28 18.14
C VAL A 36 3.89 3.13 17.42
N GLY A 37 5.15 3.31 17.06
CA GLY A 37 5.97 2.27 16.43
C GLY A 37 6.17 1.05 17.34
N VAL A 38 6.49 1.25 18.63
CA VAL A 38 6.63 0.17 19.61
C VAL A 38 5.29 -0.57 19.79
N TYR A 39 4.19 0.17 19.90
CA TYR A 39 2.85 -0.43 20.03
C TYR A 39 2.48 -1.25 18.79
N PHE A 40 2.79 -0.73 17.62
CA PHE A 40 2.57 -1.44 16.35
C PHE A 40 3.40 -2.72 16.24
N LEU A 41 4.67 -2.67 16.62
CA LEU A 41 5.54 -3.86 16.69
C LEU A 41 5.03 -4.89 17.70
N PHE A 42 4.49 -4.45 18.82
CA PHE A 42 3.88 -5.35 19.80
C PHE A 42 2.65 -6.06 19.24
N ILE A 43 1.78 -5.34 18.52
CA ILE A 43 0.62 -5.94 17.84
C ILE A 43 1.07 -6.96 16.78
N LEU A 44 2.04 -6.60 15.94
CA LEU A 44 2.57 -7.50 14.90
C LEU A 44 3.21 -8.75 15.49
N SER A 45 3.97 -8.63 16.59
CA SER A 45 4.58 -9.79 17.24
C SER A 45 3.56 -10.69 17.93
N SER A 46 2.51 -10.11 18.53
CA SER A 46 1.39 -10.86 19.10
C SER A 46 0.63 -11.63 18.02
N LEU A 47 0.40 -10.99 16.87
CA LEU A 47 -0.24 -11.63 15.71
C LEU A 47 0.63 -12.77 15.17
N ALA A 48 1.93 -12.53 15.00
CA ALA A 48 2.89 -13.55 14.54
C ALA A 48 2.91 -14.76 15.48
N TYR A 49 2.89 -14.53 16.80
CA TYR A 49 2.82 -15.61 17.78
C TYR A 49 1.52 -16.41 17.68
N SER A 50 0.38 -15.74 17.50
CA SER A 50 -0.92 -16.42 17.33
C SER A 50 -0.94 -17.27 16.03
N LEU A 51 -0.33 -16.80 14.95
CA LEU A 51 -0.23 -17.54 13.70
C LEU A 51 0.73 -18.73 13.82
N TYR A 52 1.82 -18.59 14.58
CA TYR A 52 2.71 -19.70 14.92
C TYR A 52 1.95 -20.81 15.65
N GLN A 53 1.16 -20.48 16.65
CA GLN A 53 0.34 -21.44 17.38
C GLN A 53 -0.73 -22.10 16.48
N LEU A 54 -1.33 -21.31 15.58
CA LEU A 54 -2.29 -21.83 14.60
C LEU A 54 -1.62 -22.82 13.64
N GLY A 55 -0.39 -22.55 13.20
CA GLY A 55 0.41 -23.46 12.38
C GLY A 55 0.63 -24.80 13.08
N GLY A 56 1.06 -24.78 14.33
CA GLY A 56 1.23 -25.98 15.16
C GLY A 56 -0.07 -26.76 15.36
N TYR A 57 -1.18 -26.06 15.60
CA TYR A 57 -2.49 -26.71 15.69
C TYR A 57 -2.89 -27.37 14.38
N CYS A 58 -2.70 -26.71 13.23
CA CYS A 58 -3.01 -27.28 11.92
C CYS A 58 -2.17 -28.51 11.62
N SER A 59 -0.87 -28.52 11.96
CA SER A 59 0.00 -29.65 11.69
C SER A 59 -0.43 -30.92 12.43
N LEU A 60 -1.00 -30.78 13.64
CA LEU A 60 -1.40 -31.91 14.49
C LEU A 60 -2.84 -32.37 14.26
N ASN A 61 -3.78 -31.44 14.05
CA ASN A 61 -5.22 -31.75 14.10
C ASN A 61 -5.94 -31.59 12.76
N ALA A 62 -5.40 -30.81 11.82
CA ALA A 62 -6.11 -30.50 10.58
C ALA A 62 -5.13 -30.15 9.43
N PRO A 63 -4.25 -31.07 9.02
CA PRO A 63 -3.26 -30.77 7.97
C PRO A 63 -3.89 -30.37 6.64
N GLU A 64 -5.07 -30.89 6.33
CA GLU A 64 -5.81 -30.55 5.10
C GLU A 64 -6.28 -29.09 5.05
N LYS A 65 -6.32 -28.39 6.18
CA LYS A 65 -6.70 -26.98 6.25
C LYS A 65 -5.53 -26.02 6.11
N ALA A 66 -4.30 -26.51 6.15
CA ALA A 66 -3.10 -25.66 6.10
C ALA A 66 -3.05 -24.83 4.80
N GLU A 67 -3.39 -25.43 3.65
CA GLU A 67 -3.43 -24.71 2.38
C GLU A 67 -4.47 -23.59 2.36
N GLN A 68 -5.65 -23.82 2.96
CA GLN A 68 -6.71 -22.83 3.05
C GLN A 68 -6.28 -21.64 3.94
N VAL A 69 -5.58 -21.92 5.04
CA VAL A 69 -5.05 -20.88 5.92
C VAL A 69 -3.99 -20.05 5.20
N ILE A 70 -3.06 -20.70 4.50
CA ILE A 70 -2.03 -19.98 3.72
C ILE A 70 -2.70 -19.11 2.64
N ALA A 71 -3.67 -19.64 1.90
CA ALA A 71 -4.41 -18.89 0.89
C ALA A 71 -5.12 -17.67 1.50
N MET A 72 -5.72 -17.82 2.70
CA MET A 72 -6.33 -16.71 3.43
C MET A 72 -5.29 -15.66 3.84
N LEU A 73 -4.13 -16.06 4.36
CA LEU A 73 -3.07 -15.13 4.76
C LEU A 73 -2.52 -14.35 3.56
N VAL A 74 -2.33 -15.02 2.42
CA VAL A 74 -1.93 -14.40 1.16
C VAL A 74 -3.00 -13.39 0.70
N THR A 75 -4.28 -13.76 0.75
CA THR A 75 -5.39 -12.88 0.37
C THR A 75 -5.47 -11.65 1.28
N VAL A 76 -5.32 -11.82 2.58
CA VAL A 76 -5.27 -10.69 3.54
C VAL A 76 -4.10 -9.77 3.23
N THR A 77 -2.92 -10.33 2.95
CA THR A 77 -1.74 -9.54 2.56
C THR A 77 -2.01 -8.75 1.28
N GLN A 78 -2.60 -9.37 0.25
CA GLN A 78 -2.98 -8.68 -1.00
C GLN A 78 -4.02 -7.58 -0.77
N ALA A 79 -4.99 -7.80 0.11
CA ALA A 79 -5.99 -6.78 0.45
C ALA A 79 -5.35 -5.57 1.15
N LEU A 80 -4.40 -5.79 2.05
CA LEU A 80 -3.64 -4.70 2.69
C LEU A 80 -2.81 -3.93 1.67
N ILE A 81 -2.09 -4.62 0.79
CA ILE A 81 -1.33 -4.01 -0.31
C ILE A 81 -2.26 -3.17 -1.20
N LEU A 82 -3.44 -3.69 -1.55
CA LEU A 82 -4.42 -2.94 -2.35
C LEU A 82 -4.87 -1.66 -1.65
N LEU A 83 -5.16 -1.71 -0.35
CA LEU A 83 -5.62 -0.55 0.42
C LEU A 83 -4.54 0.54 0.52
N PHE A 84 -3.31 0.17 0.85
CA PHE A 84 -2.20 1.13 0.96
C PHE A 84 -1.74 1.60 -0.42
N GLY A 85 -1.59 0.68 -1.37
CA GLY A 85 -1.18 0.97 -2.74
C GLY A 85 -2.15 1.87 -3.48
N PHE A 86 -3.46 1.71 -3.26
CA PHE A 86 -4.46 2.59 -3.86
C PHE A 86 -4.24 4.07 -3.50
N ARG A 87 -3.94 4.35 -2.22
CA ARG A 87 -3.60 5.70 -1.76
C ARG A 87 -2.32 6.21 -2.42
N THR A 88 -1.28 5.36 -2.47
CA THR A 88 0.02 5.71 -3.08
C THR A 88 -0.13 5.96 -4.58
N VAL A 89 -0.89 5.13 -5.28
CA VAL A 89 -1.22 5.29 -6.72
C VAL A 89 -1.90 6.63 -6.98
N LEU A 90 -2.93 6.97 -6.19
CA LEU A 90 -3.62 8.26 -6.33
C LEU A 90 -2.68 9.45 -6.13
N ASN A 91 -1.80 9.37 -5.14
CA ASN A 91 -0.88 10.46 -4.84
C ASN A 91 0.23 10.60 -5.90
N VAL A 92 0.84 9.50 -6.34
CA VAL A 92 2.00 9.51 -7.23
C VAL A 92 1.60 9.69 -8.69
N LEU A 93 0.53 9.02 -9.15
CA LEU A 93 0.12 9.09 -10.56
C LEU A 93 -0.76 10.32 -10.86
N TYR A 94 -1.61 10.74 -9.93
CA TYR A 94 -2.63 11.76 -10.17
C TYR A 94 -2.40 13.08 -9.41
N SER A 95 -1.35 13.21 -8.58
CA SER A 95 -1.00 14.48 -7.96
C SER A 95 -0.40 15.43 -8.99
N ASN A 96 -1.15 16.49 -9.32
CA ASN A 96 -0.80 17.46 -10.38
C ASN A 96 0.38 18.40 -10.03
N LYS A 97 0.99 18.27 -8.84
CA LYS A 97 2.03 19.21 -8.40
C LYS A 97 3.31 19.17 -9.25
N ASP A 98 3.58 18.01 -9.87
CA ASP A 98 4.84 17.80 -10.61
C ASP A 98 4.66 17.85 -12.13
N SER A 99 3.41 17.92 -12.63
CA SER A 99 3.12 17.90 -14.07
C SER A 99 3.72 19.09 -14.82
N SER A 100 3.80 20.27 -14.18
CA SER A 100 4.36 21.47 -14.80
C SER A 100 5.88 21.40 -14.97
N GLN A 101 6.59 20.72 -14.08
CA GLN A 101 8.05 20.55 -14.18
C GLN A 101 8.44 19.49 -15.21
N LEU A 102 7.60 18.47 -15.40
CA LEU A 102 7.83 17.39 -16.37
C LEU A 102 7.61 17.83 -17.83
N LEU A 103 6.80 18.87 -18.07
CA LEU A 103 6.56 19.44 -19.40
C LEU A 103 7.84 20.01 -20.06
N TYR A 104 8.83 20.39 -19.26
CA TYR A 104 10.11 20.92 -19.76
C TYR A 104 11.16 19.84 -20.02
N LEU A 105 10.91 18.58 -19.62
CA LEU A 105 11.84 17.49 -19.85
C LEU A 105 11.47 16.73 -21.15
N PRO A 106 12.43 16.45 -22.04
CA PRO A 106 12.20 15.71 -23.27
C PRO A 106 12.08 14.20 -22.96
N VAL A 107 11.01 13.82 -22.25
CA VAL A 107 10.74 12.42 -21.81
C VAL A 107 9.37 12.02 -22.33
N SER A 108 9.24 10.78 -22.82
CA SER A 108 7.94 10.31 -23.26
C SER A 108 6.99 10.08 -22.07
N PRO A 109 5.67 10.31 -22.24
CA PRO A 109 4.67 10.07 -21.19
C PRO A 109 4.71 8.65 -20.66
N VAL A 110 5.01 7.67 -21.53
CA VAL A 110 5.13 6.25 -21.19
C VAL A 110 6.30 6.00 -20.24
N GLN A 111 7.46 6.60 -20.51
CA GLN A 111 8.64 6.48 -19.64
C GLN A 111 8.37 7.08 -18.25
N THR A 112 7.67 8.19 -18.20
CA THR A 112 7.28 8.85 -16.96
C THR A 112 6.32 7.97 -16.14
N PHE A 113 5.34 7.36 -16.81
CA PHE A 113 4.40 6.44 -16.15
C PHE A 113 5.13 5.22 -15.57
N PHE A 114 5.96 4.54 -16.34
CA PHE A 114 6.70 3.38 -15.85
C PHE A 114 7.69 3.73 -14.73
N ALA A 115 8.33 4.89 -14.77
CA ALA A 115 9.22 5.33 -13.71
C ALA A 115 8.46 5.55 -12.38
N ARG A 116 7.29 6.18 -12.43
CA ARG A 116 6.41 6.36 -11.27
C ARG A 116 5.85 5.02 -10.76
N PHE A 117 5.41 4.16 -11.68
CA PHE A 117 4.92 2.83 -11.35
C PHE A 117 5.99 2.00 -10.62
N LEU A 118 7.24 2.07 -11.06
CA LEU A 118 8.35 1.35 -10.44
C LEU A 118 8.63 1.83 -9.01
N VAL A 119 8.50 3.13 -8.74
CA VAL A 119 8.63 3.68 -7.38
C VAL A 119 7.54 3.10 -6.47
N ILE A 120 6.28 3.11 -6.92
CA ILE A 120 5.16 2.53 -6.17
C ILE A 120 5.38 1.03 -5.95
N TYR A 121 5.79 0.31 -7.00
CA TYR A 121 6.01 -1.14 -6.92
C TYR A 121 7.06 -1.51 -5.86
N VAL A 122 8.17 -0.77 -5.79
CA VAL A 122 9.20 -1.02 -4.77
C VAL A 122 8.67 -0.78 -3.35
N GLU A 123 7.84 0.25 -3.16
CA GLU A 123 7.18 0.52 -1.87
C GLU A 123 6.23 -0.64 -1.49
N GLU A 124 5.42 -1.12 -2.44
CA GLU A 124 4.48 -2.21 -2.21
C GLU A 124 5.16 -3.57 -1.97
N VAL A 125 6.33 -3.80 -2.60
CA VAL A 125 7.16 -4.98 -2.30
C VAL A 125 7.63 -4.95 -0.83
N LEU A 126 7.97 -3.79 -0.29
CA LEU A 126 8.32 -3.68 1.13
C LEU A 126 7.13 -4.07 2.03
N TYR A 127 5.90 -3.65 1.71
CA TYR A 127 4.71 -4.08 2.45
C TYR A 127 4.45 -5.57 2.30
N ALA A 128 4.66 -6.15 1.12
CA ALA A 128 4.55 -7.59 0.90
C ALA A 128 5.56 -8.38 1.74
N VAL A 129 6.80 -7.91 1.82
CA VAL A 129 7.85 -8.53 2.65
C VAL A 129 7.48 -8.45 4.12
N VAL A 130 7.02 -7.29 4.61
CA VAL A 130 6.57 -7.14 6.00
C VAL A 130 5.37 -8.06 6.27
N GLY A 131 4.38 -8.09 5.39
CA GLY A 131 3.23 -9.01 5.52
C GLY A 131 3.66 -10.48 5.55
N GLY A 132 4.55 -10.88 4.66
CA GLY A 132 5.09 -12.23 4.64
C GLY A 132 5.88 -12.61 5.89
N LEU A 133 6.72 -11.71 6.40
CA LEU A 133 7.50 -11.94 7.61
C LEU A 133 6.63 -12.08 8.86
N PHE A 134 5.54 -11.34 8.97
CA PHE A 134 4.69 -11.34 10.17
C PHE A 134 3.44 -12.22 10.05
N LEU A 135 2.97 -12.54 8.85
CA LEU A 135 1.77 -13.36 8.64
C LEU A 135 2.11 -14.77 8.17
N ILE A 136 2.86 -14.91 7.08
CA ILE A 136 3.04 -16.20 6.41
C ILE A 136 4.19 -17.00 7.04
N LEU A 137 5.31 -16.35 7.33
CA LEU A 137 6.50 -17.03 7.86
C LEU A 137 6.26 -17.66 9.25
N PRO A 138 5.62 -16.98 10.23
CA PRO A 138 5.35 -17.61 11.53
C PRO A 138 4.43 -18.82 11.43
N PHE A 139 3.42 -18.76 10.56
CA PHE A 139 2.55 -19.91 10.31
C PHE A 139 3.33 -21.09 9.72
N GLY A 140 4.19 -20.85 8.72
CA GLY A 140 5.03 -21.89 8.12
C GLY A 140 5.99 -22.55 9.12
N ILE A 141 6.61 -21.77 10.01
CA ILE A 141 7.46 -22.29 11.08
C ILE A 141 6.63 -23.12 12.09
N GLY A 142 5.48 -22.64 12.52
CA GLY A 142 4.59 -23.34 13.43
C GLY A 142 4.04 -24.64 12.85
N TYR A 143 3.75 -24.66 11.55
CA TYR A 143 3.30 -25.86 10.83
C TYR A 143 4.43 -26.90 10.66
N GLY A 144 5.69 -26.49 10.74
CA GLY A 144 6.84 -27.35 10.48
C GLY A 144 7.08 -27.52 8.96
N ALA A 145 6.83 -26.47 8.19
CA ALA A 145 6.99 -26.50 6.74
C ALA A 145 8.43 -26.82 6.32
N GLU A 146 8.59 -27.53 5.22
CA GLU A 146 9.88 -27.88 4.65
C GLU A 146 10.65 -26.64 4.18
N TRP A 147 11.96 -26.76 4.05
CA TRP A 147 12.82 -25.69 3.56
C TRP A 147 12.40 -25.14 2.20
N SER A 148 11.86 -25.97 1.34
CA SER A 148 11.31 -25.60 0.02
C SER A 148 10.25 -24.50 0.11
N PHE A 149 9.41 -24.51 1.16
CA PHE A 149 8.39 -23.47 1.41
C PHE A 149 9.04 -22.10 1.62
N PHE A 150 10.10 -22.01 2.41
CA PHE A 150 10.76 -20.71 2.69
C PHE A 150 11.49 -20.16 1.46
N VAL A 151 12.06 -21.03 0.64
CA VAL A 151 12.72 -20.63 -0.62
C VAL A 151 11.68 -20.12 -1.63
N THR A 152 10.53 -20.78 -1.75
CA THR A 152 9.44 -20.34 -2.66
C THR A 152 8.72 -19.10 -2.17
N LEU A 153 8.73 -18.83 -0.88
CA LEU A 153 8.11 -17.64 -0.30
C LEU A 153 8.76 -16.34 -0.80
N LEU A 154 10.08 -16.31 -1.03
CA LEU A 154 10.79 -15.13 -1.50
C LEU A 154 10.30 -14.63 -2.87
N PRO A 155 10.30 -15.45 -3.94
CA PRO A 155 9.76 -15.00 -5.22
C PRO A 155 8.27 -14.69 -5.15
N VAL A 156 7.49 -15.44 -4.36
CA VAL A 156 6.06 -15.14 -4.17
C VAL A 156 5.87 -13.75 -3.62
N MET A 157 6.63 -13.33 -2.61
CA MET A 157 6.53 -11.97 -2.04
C MET A 157 6.92 -10.89 -3.03
N LEU A 158 7.84 -11.15 -3.94
CA LEU A 158 8.22 -10.21 -4.98
C LEU A 158 7.08 -9.99 -5.98
N PHE A 159 6.39 -11.06 -6.39
CA PHE A 159 5.31 -10.98 -7.37
C PHE A 159 3.93 -10.66 -6.75
N LEU A 160 3.77 -10.84 -5.45
CA LEU A 160 2.51 -10.64 -4.73
C LEU A 160 1.88 -9.25 -4.97
N PRO A 161 2.63 -8.14 -4.99
CA PRO A 161 2.04 -6.81 -5.19
C PRO A 161 1.57 -6.54 -6.62
N VAL A 162 2.00 -7.31 -7.62
CA VAL A 162 1.70 -7.03 -9.03
C VAL A 162 0.19 -6.99 -9.28
N LEU A 163 -0.54 -7.96 -8.77
CA LEU A 163 -1.99 -8.06 -8.96
C LEU A 163 -2.75 -6.94 -8.25
N PRO A 164 -2.58 -6.71 -6.93
CA PRO A 164 -3.28 -5.62 -6.25
C PRO A 164 -2.89 -4.24 -6.78
N LEU A 165 -1.63 -4.04 -7.19
CA LEU A 165 -1.17 -2.77 -7.74
C LEU A 165 -1.80 -2.49 -9.11
N THR A 166 -1.93 -3.48 -9.99
CA THR A 166 -2.62 -3.32 -11.27
C THR A 166 -4.10 -2.99 -11.06
N LEU A 167 -4.76 -3.65 -10.12
CA LEU A 167 -6.13 -3.33 -9.73
C LEU A 167 -6.24 -1.90 -9.15
N ALA A 168 -5.30 -1.50 -8.30
CA ALA A 168 -5.25 -0.15 -7.75
C ALA A 168 -5.11 0.91 -8.86
N CYS A 169 -4.28 0.68 -9.87
CA CYS A 169 -4.13 1.59 -11.02
C CYS A 169 -5.44 1.72 -11.82
N ILE A 170 -6.14 0.61 -12.07
CA ILE A 170 -7.42 0.61 -12.79
C ILE A 170 -8.49 1.35 -11.97
N LEU A 171 -8.60 1.06 -10.67
CA LEU A 171 -9.56 1.71 -9.78
C LEU A 171 -9.25 3.19 -9.52
N ALA A 172 -7.99 3.60 -9.63
CA ALA A 172 -7.58 4.99 -9.46
C ALA A 172 -8.13 5.92 -10.55
N ILE A 173 -8.39 5.40 -11.77
CA ILE A 173 -8.96 6.20 -12.88
C ILE A 173 -10.35 6.76 -12.52
N PRO A 174 -11.36 5.94 -12.20
CA PRO A 174 -12.67 6.45 -11.80
C PRO A 174 -12.60 7.21 -10.47
N ALA A 175 -11.78 6.77 -9.52
CA ALA A 175 -11.63 7.46 -8.24
C ALA A 175 -11.11 8.89 -8.40
N ASN A 176 -10.13 9.11 -9.26
CA ASN A 176 -9.63 10.46 -9.54
C ASN A 176 -10.70 11.34 -10.20
N TRP A 177 -11.53 10.77 -11.07
CA TRP A 177 -12.67 11.47 -11.65
C TRP A 177 -13.68 11.91 -10.55
N PHE A 178 -14.05 11.00 -9.64
CA PHE A 178 -14.89 11.33 -8.47
C PHE A 178 -14.26 12.42 -7.61
N VAL A 179 -12.99 12.31 -7.23
CA VAL A 179 -12.30 13.33 -6.43
C VAL A 179 -12.29 14.68 -7.14
N SER A 180 -12.16 14.72 -8.46
CA SER A 180 -12.21 15.96 -9.24
C SER A 180 -13.58 16.63 -9.22
N LEU A 181 -14.67 15.85 -9.17
CA LEU A 181 -16.03 16.35 -9.02
C LEU A 181 -16.23 17.02 -7.65
N PHE A 182 -15.73 16.40 -6.56
CA PHE A 182 -15.82 16.95 -5.20
C PHE A 182 -14.96 18.19 -4.98
N LYS A 183 -13.84 18.32 -5.69
CA LYS A 183 -12.97 19.51 -5.62
C LYS A 183 -13.58 20.76 -6.27
N LYS A 184 -14.57 20.60 -7.15
CA LYS A 184 -15.33 21.74 -7.66
C LYS A 184 -16.27 22.23 -6.54
N LYS A 185 -16.01 23.43 -5.99
CA LYS A 185 -16.84 24.07 -4.94
C LYS A 185 -18.34 24.07 -5.25
N SER A 186 -18.70 24.02 -6.54
CA SER A 186 -20.07 23.94 -7.03
C SER A 186 -20.80 22.65 -6.62
N PHE A 187 -20.08 21.50 -6.51
CA PHE A 187 -20.73 20.22 -6.19
C PHE A 187 -21.11 20.11 -4.71
N LEU A 188 -20.28 20.64 -3.81
CA LEU A 188 -20.61 20.77 -2.39
C LEU A 188 -21.83 21.70 -2.19
N GLY A 189 -21.88 22.80 -2.96
CA GLY A 189 -23.04 23.71 -2.97
C GLY A 189 -24.33 23.01 -3.41
N ILE A 190 -24.28 22.15 -4.41
CA ILE A 190 -25.46 21.39 -4.89
C ILE A 190 -25.93 20.40 -3.83
N ILE A 191 -25.01 19.65 -3.17
CA ILE A 191 -25.39 18.71 -2.11
C ILE A 191 -26.02 19.43 -0.92
N VAL A 192 -25.42 20.54 -0.48
CA VAL A 192 -25.97 21.36 0.62
C VAL A 192 -27.33 21.96 0.24
N ALA A 193 -27.51 22.43 -1.00
CA ALA A 193 -28.76 22.90 -1.50
C ALA A 193 -29.83 21.79 -1.57
N MET A 194 -29.49 20.59 -2.05
CA MET A 194 -30.40 19.44 -2.08
C MET A 194 -30.80 18.98 -0.67
N LEU A 195 -29.86 18.91 0.28
CA LEU A 195 -30.15 18.60 1.68
C LEU A 195 -31.02 19.68 2.33
N GLY A 196 -30.73 20.97 2.09
CA GLY A 196 -31.54 22.07 2.55
C GLY A 196 -32.97 22.03 1.99
N PHE A 197 -33.09 21.73 0.70
CA PHE A 197 -34.40 21.58 0.05
C PHE A 197 -35.19 20.38 0.60
N ALA A 198 -34.52 19.24 0.84
CA ALA A 198 -35.14 18.05 1.43
C ALA A 198 -35.64 18.31 2.88
N ILE A 199 -34.93 19.12 3.66
CA ILE A 199 -35.33 19.48 5.02
C ILE A 199 -36.50 20.46 5.00
N VAL A 200 -36.54 21.42 4.07
CA VAL A 200 -37.61 22.45 4.01
C VAL A 200 -38.90 21.90 3.41
N PHE A 201 -38.83 20.97 2.45
CA PHE A 201 -39.99 20.44 1.74
C PHE A 201 -40.37 19.00 2.09
N GLY A 202 -39.53 18.28 2.88
CA GLY A 202 -39.78 16.92 3.31
C GLY A 202 -40.27 16.76 4.76
N GLY A 203 -40.51 17.87 5.47
CA GLY A 203 -41.17 17.95 6.77
C GLY A 203 -42.58 18.55 6.58
#